data_b33fd049a3a83e7f7e89f5ac21aad4d7
#
_entry.id   b33fd049a3a83e7f7e89f5ac21aad4d7
#
_cell.length_a   1.000
_cell.length_b   1.000
_cell.length_c   1.000
_cell.angle_alpha   90.00
_cell.angle_beta   90.00
_cell.angle_gamma   90.00
#
_symmetry.space_group_name_H-M   'P 1'
#
loop_
_entity.id
_entity.type
_entity.pdbx_description
1 polymer ?
#
loop_
_entity_poly.entity_id
_entity_poly.type
_entity_poly.pdbx_seq_one_letter_code
_entity_poly.pdbx_strand_id
1 'polypeptide(L)'
;MSDTFVVYVRHGEKVLILQRSDEVADFPGAWDGVYGVGDPEDIDAVTTRITECTGIPADALQYVRSGLARGLAFGNRLNDVTPLFFIAESDEVTPRTIYKNHSWVDPAYIGYYESKSSEGTGAERYSIPQIGDMYGDVASFLYILKTSIGQEENVAKEIRARLSGTGSLKDIQEEIFGVLVPGHVRGYIFVEASALHHVEKLIGMVGMTTTRLKNCRKVLPGVSPLENTLSYLEPKAATAGIEEGCIIEISGGAFKGQSARVIRVTESKEEVTVELFEAAVP
;
A
#
# COMPACT_ATOMS: atom_id res chain seq x y z
N MET A 1 23.22 2.64 -23.65
CA MET A 1 23.10 3.23 -22.30
C MET A 1 22.98 2.06 -21.37
N SER A 2 23.69 2.00 -20.27
CA SER A 2 23.45 0.94 -19.29
C SER A 2 22.19 1.33 -18.52
N ASP A 3 21.18 0.47 -18.58
CA ASP A 3 19.97 0.65 -17.80
C ASP A 3 20.35 0.63 -16.33
N THR A 4 19.74 1.53 -15.56
CA THR A 4 19.98 1.65 -14.14
C THR A 4 18.67 1.69 -13.38
N PHE A 5 18.68 1.23 -12.14
CA PHE A 5 17.48 1.22 -11.31
C PHE A 5 17.80 1.60 -9.87
N VAL A 6 16.77 2.05 -9.17
CA VAL A 6 16.76 2.22 -7.72
C VAL A 6 15.57 1.48 -7.13
N VAL A 7 15.79 0.70 -6.09
CA VAL A 7 14.73 -0.06 -5.44
C VAL A 7 14.41 0.52 -4.07
N TYR A 8 13.14 0.78 -3.86
CA TYR A 8 12.59 1.12 -2.55
C TYR A 8 11.94 -0.12 -1.95
N VAL A 9 12.43 -0.54 -0.79
CA VAL A 9 11.92 -1.71 -0.08
C VAL A 9 11.11 -1.23 1.11
N ARG A 10 9.88 -1.71 1.25
CA ARG A 10 9.00 -1.42 2.38
C ARG A 10 8.85 -2.64 3.29
N HIS A 11 8.89 -2.41 4.60
CA HIS A 11 8.45 -3.34 5.62
C HIS A 11 7.47 -2.64 6.56
N GLY A 12 6.25 -3.18 6.67
CA GLY A 12 5.16 -2.51 7.36
C GLY A 12 4.90 -1.10 6.78
N GLU A 13 4.96 -0.08 7.61
CA GLU A 13 4.77 1.32 7.22
C GLU A 13 6.09 2.06 6.88
N LYS A 14 7.25 1.40 7.03
CA LYS A 14 8.56 2.02 6.85
C LYS A 14 9.22 1.63 5.55
N VAL A 15 10.02 2.53 5.03
CA VAL A 15 10.83 2.34 3.82
C VAL A 15 12.30 2.28 4.18
N LEU A 16 12.99 1.32 3.59
CA LEU A 16 14.43 1.18 3.74
C LEU A 16 15.16 2.23 2.94
N ILE A 17 16.03 2.97 3.61
CA ILE A 17 17.07 3.79 2.99
C ILE A 17 18.45 3.32 3.43
N LEU A 18 19.39 3.35 2.51
CA LEU A 18 20.76 2.89 2.71
C LEU A 18 21.72 4.04 2.56
N GLN A 19 22.72 4.13 3.42
CA GLN A 19 23.77 5.13 3.30
C GLN A 19 24.94 4.58 2.51
N ARG A 20 25.28 5.25 1.42
CA ARG A 20 26.45 4.92 0.60
C ARG A 20 27.75 5.05 1.39
N SER A 21 28.72 4.22 1.07
CA SER A 21 30.08 4.35 1.60
C SER A 21 30.70 5.68 1.17
N ASP A 22 31.63 6.20 1.96
CA ASP A 22 32.38 7.41 1.63
C ASP A 22 33.43 7.18 0.51
N GLU A 23 33.68 5.91 0.16
CA GLU A 23 34.65 5.49 -0.85
C GLU A 23 34.06 5.37 -2.26
N VAL A 24 32.71 5.47 -2.40
CA VAL A 24 32.07 5.38 -3.72
C VAL A 24 32.28 6.68 -4.52
N ALA A 25 32.41 6.54 -5.85
CA ALA A 25 32.70 7.69 -6.73
C ALA A 25 31.48 8.64 -6.84
N ASP A 26 30.26 8.08 -6.85
CA ASP A 26 29.04 8.87 -7.04
C ASP A 26 28.28 8.99 -5.72
N PHE A 27 28.02 10.22 -5.28
CA PHE A 27 27.28 10.56 -4.07
C PHE A 27 27.79 9.84 -2.80
N PRO A 28 29.10 9.98 -2.43
CA PRO A 28 29.64 9.36 -1.22
C PRO A 28 28.89 9.84 0.03
N GLY A 29 28.54 8.89 0.93
CA GLY A 29 27.82 9.16 2.16
C GLY A 29 26.33 9.52 2.00
N ALA A 30 25.81 9.62 0.77
CA ALA A 30 24.41 9.93 0.52
C ALA A 30 23.46 8.78 0.93
N TRP A 31 22.24 9.14 1.29
CA TRP A 31 21.16 8.20 1.50
C TRP A 31 20.41 7.93 0.19
N ASP A 32 20.06 6.66 -0.04
CA ASP A 32 19.48 6.18 -1.28
C ASP A 32 18.60 4.94 -1.02
N GLY A 33 17.83 4.53 -2.05
CA GLY A 33 17.34 3.16 -2.13
C GLY A 33 18.45 2.19 -2.51
N VAL A 34 18.11 0.94 -2.85
CA VAL A 34 19.08 -0.01 -3.40
C VAL A 34 19.34 0.34 -4.87
N TYR A 35 20.52 0.82 -5.19
CA TYR A 35 20.93 1.16 -6.54
C TYR A 35 21.56 -0.03 -7.27
N GLY A 36 21.19 -0.21 -8.53
CA GLY A 36 21.75 -1.24 -9.39
C GLY A 36 21.94 -0.79 -10.84
N VAL A 37 22.77 -1.54 -11.55
CA VAL A 37 23.02 -1.41 -12.99
C VAL A 37 22.59 -2.70 -13.66
N GLY A 38 21.72 -2.64 -14.66
CA GLY A 38 21.15 -3.77 -15.37
C GLY A 38 19.71 -3.48 -15.79
N ASP A 39 19.11 -4.44 -16.43
CA ASP A 39 17.73 -4.35 -16.88
C ASP A 39 16.75 -4.29 -15.70
N PRO A 40 15.97 -3.21 -15.53
CA PRO A 40 14.97 -3.11 -14.45
C PRO A 40 13.79 -4.07 -14.63
N GLU A 41 13.60 -4.66 -15.81
CA GLU A 41 12.54 -5.67 -16.06
C GLU A 41 12.99 -7.08 -15.66
N ASP A 42 14.28 -7.32 -15.48
CA ASP A 42 14.82 -8.57 -14.93
C ASP A 42 14.68 -8.58 -13.39
N ILE A 43 13.49 -8.95 -12.93
CA ILE A 43 13.13 -8.93 -11.50
C ILE A 43 14.00 -9.88 -10.68
N ASP A 44 14.47 -10.99 -11.25
CA ASP A 44 15.35 -11.94 -10.55
C ASP A 44 16.73 -11.33 -10.31
N ALA A 45 17.29 -10.64 -11.31
CA ALA A 45 18.55 -9.90 -11.16
C ALA A 45 18.41 -8.73 -10.17
N VAL A 46 17.29 -8.01 -10.21
CA VAL A 46 16.98 -6.93 -9.25
C VAL A 46 16.89 -7.48 -7.83
N THR A 47 16.15 -8.59 -7.63
CA THR A 47 15.99 -9.25 -6.32
C THR A 47 17.35 -9.71 -5.77
N THR A 48 18.19 -10.31 -6.63
CA THR A 48 19.56 -10.69 -6.28
C THR A 48 20.36 -9.47 -5.81
N ARG A 49 20.25 -8.35 -6.51
CA ARG A 49 20.93 -7.09 -6.15
C ARG A 49 20.47 -6.58 -4.78
N ILE A 50 19.18 -6.64 -4.47
CA ILE A 50 18.65 -6.27 -3.15
C ILE A 50 19.30 -7.14 -2.08
N THR A 51 19.28 -8.45 -2.25
CA THR A 51 19.86 -9.42 -1.31
C THR A 51 21.35 -9.16 -1.09
N GLU A 52 22.12 -8.92 -2.14
CA GLU A 52 23.54 -8.59 -2.06
C GLU A 52 23.81 -7.32 -1.25
N CYS A 53 22.98 -6.30 -1.39
CA CYS A 53 23.18 -5.00 -0.73
C CYS A 53 22.65 -4.97 0.70
N THR A 54 21.59 -5.70 1.01
CA THR A 54 20.85 -5.58 2.27
C THR A 54 20.96 -6.82 3.17
N GLY A 55 21.28 -7.98 2.59
CA GLY A 55 21.22 -9.25 3.29
C GLY A 55 19.80 -9.81 3.45
N ILE A 56 18.76 -9.11 3.01
CA ILE A 56 17.38 -9.64 3.04
C ILE A 56 17.30 -10.83 2.08
N PRO A 57 16.80 -12.01 2.51
CA PRO A 57 16.66 -13.17 1.64
C PRO A 57 15.72 -12.91 0.46
N ALA A 58 16.01 -13.51 -0.68
CA ALA A 58 15.22 -13.32 -1.91
C ALA A 58 13.75 -13.78 -1.76
N ASP A 59 13.53 -14.85 -1.01
CA ASP A 59 12.19 -15.40 -0.71
C ASP A 59 11.36 -14.53 0.25
N ALA A 60 12.02 -13.61 0.98
CA ALA A 60 11.37 -12.60 1.82
C ALA A 60 11.07 -11.29 1.07
N LEU A 61 11.35 -11.21 -0.25
CA LEU A 61 11.16 -10.04 -1.08
C LEU A 61 10.05 -10.28 -2.10
N GLN A 62 9.10 -9.35 -2.17
CA GLN A 62 8.02 -9.37 -3.15
C GLN A 62 8.08 -8.12 -4.03
N TYR A 63 8.24 -8.30 -5.34
CA TYR A 63 8.10 -7.22 -6.31
C TYR A 63 6.65 -6.72 -6.36
N VAL A 64 6.48 -5.41 -6.41
CA VAL A 64 5.16 -4.77 -6.50
C VAL A 64 4.97 -4.09 -7.85
N ARG A 65 5.87 -3.16 -8.19
CA ARG A 65 5.78 -2.38 -9.44
C ARG A 65 7.08 -1.66 -9.77
N SER A 66 7.16 -1.13 -11.00
CA SER A 66 8.13 -0.14 -11.43
C SER A 66 7.44 1.18 -11.76
N GLY A 67 8.15 2.28 -11.62
CA GLY A 67 7.76 3.60 -12.09
C GLY A 67 8.40 3.96 -13.43
N LEU A 68 8.19 5.20 -13.86
CA LEU A 68 8.80 5.71 -15.08
C LEU A 68 10.29 6.03 -14.86
N ALA A 69 11.10 5.74 -15.87
CA ALA A 69 12.51 6.10 -15.85
C ALA A 69 12.68 7.63 -15.79
N ARG A 70 13.56 8.09 -14.91
CA ARG A 70 13.90 9.50 -14.74
C ARG A 70 15.37 9.74 -15.00
N GLY A 71 15.68 10.84 -15.70
CA GLY A 71 17.04 11.27 -15.92
C GLY A 71 17.69 11.77 -14.62
N LEU A 72 18.72 11.07 -14.13
CA LEU A 72 19.48 11.46 -12.96
C LEU A 72 20.92 11.77 -13.35
N ALA A 73 21.42 12.95 -12.93
CA ALA A 73 22.79 13.37 -13.20
C ALA A 73 23.75 12.77 -12.18
N PHE A 74 24.71 11.96 -12.66
CA PHE A 74 25.85 11.45 -11.92
C PHE A 74 27.12 12.16 -12.43
N GLY A 75 27.51 13.22 -11.75
CA GLY A 75 28.58 14.09 -12.24
C GLY A 75 28.23 14.66 -13.62
N ASN A 76 29.03 14.35 -14.65
CA ASN A 76 28.82 14.77 -16.04
C ASN A 76 28.02 13.77 -16.88
N ARG A 77 27.49 12.70 -16.28
CA ARG A 77 26.69 11.69 -16.98
C ARG A 77 25.22 11.83 -16.59
N LEU A 78 24.34 11.71 -17.57
CA LEU A 78 22.90 11.57 -17.35
C LEU A 78 22.57 10.09 -17.54
N ASN A 79 22.02 9.46 -16.53
CA ASN A 79 21.53 8.09 -16.59
C ASN A 79 20.02 8.11 -16.41
N ASP A 80 19.33 7.29 -17.18
CA ASP A 80 17.92 7.00 -16.94
C ASP A 80 17.85 5.96 -15.80
N VAL A 81 17.17 6.30 -14.73
CA VAL A 81 17.02 5.48 -13.54
C VAL A 81 15.57 5.11 -13.38
N THR A 82 15.27 3.82 -13.39
CA THR A 82 13.94 3.29 -13.18
C THR A 82 13.73 2.99 -11.69
N PRO A 83 12.75 3.61 -11.01
CA PRO A 83 12.42 3.26 -9.64
C PRO A 83 11.57 1.98 -9.61
N LEU A 84 11.90 1.08 -8.66
CA LEU A 84 11.14 -0.14 -8.40
C LEU A 84 10.69 -0.19 -6.94
N PHE A 85 9.58 -0.86 -6.69
CA PHE A 85 9.02 -1.00 -5.37
C PHE A 85 8.87 -2.47 -4.99
N PHE A 86 9.40 -2.81 -3.82
CA PHE A 86 9.35 -4.14 -3.22
C PHE A 86 8.80 -4.06 -1.80
N ILE A 87 8.23 -5.16 -1.35
CA ILE A 87 7.85 -5.39 0.05
C ILE A 87 8.77 -6.46 0.61
N ALA A 88 9.25 -6.25 1.84
CA ALA A 88 10.01 -7.25 2.59
C ALA A 88 9.19 -7.79 3.76
N GLU A 89 9.27 -9.10 3.99
CA GLU A 89 8.65 -9.75 5.15
C GLU A 89 9.48 -9.55 6.44
N SER A 90 10.78 -9.21 6.30
CA SER A 90 11.71 -8.99 7.41
C SER A 90 12.30 -7.58 7.37
N ASP A 91 12.54 -7.00 8.54
CA ASP A 91 13.24 -5.74 8.73
C ASP A 91 14.73 -5.90 9.06
N GLU A 92 15.22 -7.14 9.12
CA GLU A 92 16.62 -7.43 9.35
C GLU A 92 17.48 -7.06 8.14
N VAL A 93 18.34 -6.05 8.30
CA VAL A 93 19.21 -5.54 7.25
C VAL A 93 20.66 -5.53 7.70
N THR A 94 21.53 -6.08 6.86
CA THR A 94 22.97 -5.98 7.00
C THR A 94 23.55 -5.30 5.77
N PRO A 95 23.81 -3.97 5.81
CA PRO A 95 24.33 -3.25 4.66
C PRO A 95 25.63 -3.84 4.16
N ARG A 96 25.75 -4.00 2.85
CA ARG A 96 26.90 -4.60 2.17
C ARG A 96 27.23 -3.85 0.89
N THR A 97 28.27 -4.26 0.21
CA THR A 97 28.72 -3.71 -1.06
C THR A 97 29.08 -2.23 -0.95
N ILE A 98 28.30 -1.36 -1.58
CA ILE A 98 28.53 0.10 -1.62
C ILE A 98 27.90 0.82 -0.42
N TYR A 99 27.23 0.13 0.50
CA TYR A 99 26.52 0.71 1.62
C TYR A 99 27.19 0.41 2.96
N LYS A 100 27.24 1.44 3.83
CA LYS A 100 27.85 1.36 5.16
C LYS A 100 26.85 1.38 6.30
N ASN A 101 25.61 1.85 6.05
CA ASN A 101 24.57 2.00 7.06
C ASN A 101 23.17 1.86 6.46
N HIS A 102 22.15 1.71 7.29
CA HIS A 102 20.76 1.66 6.87
C HIS A 102 19.83 2.33 7.89
N SER A 103 18.63 2.67 7.45
CA SER A 103 17.56 3.14 8.33
C SER A 103 16.20 2.77 7.73
N TRP A 104 15.28 2.36 8.59
CA TRP A 104 13.87 2.25 8.26
C TRP A 104 13.17 3.54 8.62
N VAL A 105 12.72 4.30 7.63
CA VAL A 105 12.16 5.63 7.81
C VAL A 105 10.69 5.68 7.46
N ASP A 106 9.95 6.59 8.09
CA ASP A 106 8.61 6.92 7.64
C ASP A 106 8.70 7.55 6.24
N PRO A 107 7.88 7.11 5.27
CA PRO A 107 7.86 7.65 3.92
C PRO A 107 7.78 9.16 3.82
N ALA A 108 7.06 9.81 4.74
CA ALA A 108 6.95 11.27 4.79
C ALA A 108 8.31 11.99 4.97
N TYR A 109 9.32 11.29 5.46
CA TYR A 109 10.64 11.88 5.69
C TYR A 109 11.64 11.66 4.55
N ILE A 110 11.30 10.87 3.51
CA ILE A 110 12.23 10.63 2.39
C ILE A 110 12.63 11.93 1.73
N GLY A 111 11.68 12.80 1.40
CA GLY A 111 11.97 14.12 0.83
C GLY A 111 12.71 15.09 1.77
N TYR A 112 12.68 14.86 3.08
CA TYR A 112 13.42 15.68 4.05
C TYR A 112 14.93 15.52 3.93
N TYR A 113 15.41 14.36 3.52
CA TYR A 113 16.83 14.12 3.30
C TYR A 113 17.36 14.89 2.08
N GLU A 114 16.50 15.18 1.09
CA GLU A 114 16.86 15.90 -0.13
C GLU A 114 17.12 17.39 0.11
N SER A 115 16.34 18.03 0.97
CA SER A 115 16.41 19.47 1.22
C SER A 115 17.70 19.95 1.90
N LYS A 116 18.47 19.06 2.51
CA LYS A 116 19.72 19.40 3.21
C LYS A 116 20.98 19.29 2.34
N SER A 117 20.88 18.78 1.12
CA SER A 117 22.00 18.66 0.19
C SER A 117 22.49 20.01 -0.34
N SER A 118 21.68 21.07 -0.25
CA SER A 118 21.99 22.39 -0.83
C SER A 118 22.75 23.35 0.09
N GLU A 119 22.92 23.06 1.38
CA GLU A 119 23.47 24.04 2.34
C GLU A 119 24.93 23.82 2.77
N GLY A 120 25.71 22.93 2.16
CA GLY A 120 27.18 22.88 2.31
C GLY A 120 27.74 22.76 3.74
N THR A 121 26.93 22.61 4.74
CA THR A 121 27.31 22.53 6.14
C THR A 121 27.14 21.09 6.63
N GLY A 122 28.21 20.30 6.58
CA GLY A 122 28.43 19.07 7.36
C GLY A 122 27.21 18.22 7.75
N ALA A 123 26.19 18.20 6.92
CA ALA A 123 24.93 17.57 7.26
C ALA A 123 25.12 16.06 7.24
N GLU A 124 24.95 15.44 8.37
CA GLU A 124 24.99 14.00 8.57
C GLU A 124 23.98 13.23 7.70
N ARG A 125 23.10 13.94 6.96
CA ARG A 125 21.99 13.35 6.19
C ARG A 125 21.74 14.14 4.92
N TYR A 126 22.25 13.65 3.79
CA TYR A 126 21.84 14.10 2.47
C TYR A 126 21.50 12.88 1.60
N SER A 127 20.57 13.04 0.70
CA SER A 127 20.13 11.98 -0.22
C SER A 127 20.60 12.27 -1.63
N ILE A 128 20.55 11.28 -2.49
CA ILE A 128 20.67 11.52 -3.92
C ILE A 128 19.51 12.43 -4.40
N PRO A 129 19.74 13.26 -5.43
CA PRO A 129 18.68 14.09 -6.00
C PRO A 129 17.46 13.27 -6.45
N GLN A 130 16.26 13.85 -6.32
CA GLN A 130 15.01 13.27 -6.76
C GLN A 130 14.59 11.96 -6.05
N ILE A 131 15.20 11.61 -4.91
CA ILE A 131 14.83 10.40 -4.17
C ILE A 131 13.35 10.42 -3.76
N GLY A 132 12.86 11.57 -3.34
CA GLY A 132 11.45 11.76 -2.95
C GLY A 132 10.50 11.58 -4.14
N ASP A 133 10.85 12.15 -5.28
CA ASP A 133 10.05 12.03 -6.51
C ASP A 133 10.03 10.60 -7.03
N MET A 134 11.20 9.95 -7.10
CA MET A 134 11.31 8.56 -7.54
C MET A 134 10.56 7.59 -6.61
N TYR A 135 10.61 7.85 -5.29
CA TYR A 135 9.81 7.09 -4.35
C TYR A 135 8.30 7.34 -4.58
N GLY A 136 7.91 8.61 -4.79
CA GLY A 136 6.53 9.00 -5.07
C GLY A 136 5.94 8.31 -6.30
N ASP A 137 6.76 8.06 -7.34
CA ASP A 137 6.32 7.37 -8.56
C ASP A 137 5.93 5.89 -8.32
N VAL A 138 6.49 5.26 -7.32
CA VAL A 138 6.28 3.84 -7.03
C VAL A 138 5.54 3.57 -5.73
N ALA A 139 5.52 4.52 -4.82
CA ALA A 139 4.81 4.41 -3.56
C ALA A 139 3.30 4.33 -3.77
N SER A 140 2.64 3.57 -2.90
CA SER A 140 1.19 3.53 -2.86
C SER A 140 0.68 3.60 -1.44
N PHE A 141 -0.51 4.16 -1.32
CA PHE A 141 -1.20 4.34 -0.05
C PHE A 141 -2.64 3.88 -0.18
N LEU A 142 -3.16 3.29 0.87
CA LEU A 142 -4.57 2.89 0.95
C LEU A 142 -5.39 4.01 1.59
N TYR A 143 -6.27 4.59 0.80
CA TYR A 143 -7.22 5.60 1.23
C TYR A 143 -8.60 5.00 1.46
N ILE A 144 -9.29 5.44 2.50
CA ILE A 144 -10.60 4.93 2.86
C ILE A 144 -11.67 5.89 2.31
N LEU A 145 -12.55 5.37 1.46
CA LEU A 145 -13.73 6.09 1.00
C LEU A 145 -14.95 5.68 1.81
N LYS A 146 -15.64 6.65 2.38
CA LYS A 146 -16.95 6.44 3.00
C LYS A 146 -18.04 6.45 1.95
N THR A 147 -18.79 5.37 1.85
CA THR A 147 -19.89 5.18 0.91
C THR A 147 -21.25 5.13 1.61
N SER A 148 -22.32 5.08 0.85
CA SER A 148 -23.62 4.68 1.36
C SER A 148 -23.65 3.16 1.55
N ILE A 149 -24.16 2.69 2.69
CA ILE A 149 -24.23 1.27 3.03
C ILE A 149 -24.99 0.49 1.95
N GLY A 150 -24.41 -0.61 1.50
CA GLY A 150 -24.97 -1.47 0.43
C GLY A 150 -24.74 -0.93 -0.98
N GLN A 151 -23.94 0.14 -1.15
CA GLN A 151 -23.59 0.72 -2.45
C GLN A 151 -22.10 0.56 -2.77
N GLU A 152 -21.35 -0.16 -1.97
CA GLU A 152 -19.91 -0.32 -2.07
C GLU A 152 -19.49 -0.85 -3.45
N GLU A 153 -20.13 -1.93 -3.90
CA GLU A 153 -19.89 -2.53 -5.22
C GLU A 153 -20.26 -1.60 -6.38
N ASN A 154 -21.34 -0.82 -6.23
CA ASN A 154 -21.76 0.13 -7.26
C ASN A 154 -20.76 1.29 -7.36
N VAL A 155 -20.23 1.76 -6.23
CA VAL A 155 -19.18 2.78 -6.18
C VAL A 155 -17.91 2.25 -6.84
N ALA A 156 -17.48 1.04 -6.53
CA ALA A 156 -16.31 0.41 -7.14
C ALA A 156 -16.46 0.24 -8.67
N LYS A 157 -17.64 -0.17 -9.14
CA LYS A 157 -17.95 -0.27 -10.58
C LYS A 157 -17.91 1.11 -11.26
N GLU A 158 -18.44 2.15 -10.63
CA GLU A 158 -18.39 3.50 -11.17
C GLU A 158 -16.95 4.04 -11.22
N ILE A 159 -16.12 3.78 -10.19
CA ILE A 159 -14.69 4.11 -10.20
C ILE A 159 -14.01 3.43 -11.40
N ARG A 160 -14.21 2.13 -11.56
CA ARG A 160 -13.63 1.38 -12.70
C ARG A 160 -14.06 1.96 -14.04
N ALA A 161 -15.34 2.28 -14.20
CA ALA A 161 -15.86 2.88 -15.42
C ALA A 161 -15.23 4.26 -15.71
N ARG A 162 -15.00 5.07 -14.68
CA ARG A 162 -14.32 6.38 -14.82
C ARG A 162 -12.87 6.23 -15.25
N LEU A 163 -12.15 5.26 -14.66
CA LEU A 163 -10.74 5.00 -14.99
C LEU A 163 -10.59 4.34 -16.37
N SER A 164 -11.56 3.58 -16.85
CA SER A 164 -11.52 2.95 -18.19
C SER A 164 -11.89 3.92 -19.32
N GLY A 165 -12.37 5.11 -19.00
CA GLY A 165 -12.83 6.11 -19.97
C GLY A 165 -11.67 6.91 -20.57
N THR A 166 -11.89 7.47 -21.77
CA THR A 166 -10.93 8.38 -22.44
C THR A 166 -11.05 9.85 -22.01
N GLY A 167 -11.70 10.08 -20.87
CA GLY A 167 -12.10 11.40 -20.40
C GLY A 167 -11.05 12.15 -19.57
N SER A 168 -11.53 13.08 -18.74
CA SER A 168 -10.74 14.02 -17.92
C SER A 168 -9.91 13.39 -16.80
N LEU A 169 -9.97 12.08 -16.62
CA LEU A 169 -9.22 11.35 -15.59
C LEU A 169 -8.04 10.55 -16.15
N LYS A 170 -7.70 10.74 -17.42
CA LYS A 170 -6.59 10.02 -18.07
C LYS A 170 -5.26 10.23 -17.34
N ASP A 171 -5.03 11.40 -16.81
CA ASP A 171 -3.83 11.78 -16.08
C ASP A 171 -3.68 11.12 -14.70
N ILE A 172 -4.74 10.52 -14.18
CA ILE A 172 -4.69 9.81 -12.90
C ILE A 172 -4.95 8.30 -13.04
N GLN A 173 -5.11 7.78 -14.26
CA GLN A 173 -5.35 6.35 -14.47
C GLN A 173 -4.22 5.50 -13.95
N GLU A 174 -2.98 5.93 -14.17
CA GLU A 174 -1.77 5.25 -13.72
C GLU A 174 -1.45 5.48 -12.23
N GLU A 175 -2.17 6.42 -11.60
CA GLU A 175 -1.98 6.80 -10.20
C GLU A 175 -2.96 6.11 -9.25
N ILE A 176 -3.95 5.39 -9.78
CA ILE A 176 -4.92 4.59 -9.02
C ILE A 176 -4.64 3.12 -9.31
N PHE A 177 -4.11 2.42 -8.33
CA PHE A 177 -3.60 1.06 -8.50
C PHE A 177 -4.63 -0.03 -8.20
N GLY A 178 -5.56 0.24 -7.29
CA GLY A 178 -6.57 -0.73 -6.93
C GLY A 178 -7.77 -0.16 -6.20
N VAL A 179 -8.87 -0.90 -6.25
CA VAL A 179 -10.08 -0.64 -5.47
C VAL A 179 -10.50 -1.93 -4.78
N LEU A 180 -10.56 -1.90 -3.46
CA LEU A 180 -10.87 -3.05 -2.62
C LEU A 180 -12.23 -2.83 -1.94
N VAL A 181 -13.11 -3.82 -2.07
CA VAL A 181 -14.43 -3.84 -1.43
C VAL A 181 -14.44 -4.96 -0.40
N PRO A 182 -14.29 -4.64 0.89
CA PRO A 182 -14.30 -5.65 1.94
C PRO A 182 -15.72 -6.22 2.14
N GLY A 183 -15.86 -7.54 2.15
CA GLY A 183 -17.16 -8.21 2.21
C GLY A 183 -17.93 -7.99 3.52
N HIS A 184 -17.23 -7.72 4.62
CA HIS A 184 -17.82 -7.61 5.96
C HIS A 184 -17.77 -6.19 6.56
N VAL A 185 -17.14 -5.22 5.89
CA VAL A 185 -17.11 -3.81 6.33
C VAL A 185 -18.04 -2.99 5.44
N ARG A 186 -19.21 -2.66 5.96
CA ARG A 186 -20.23 -1.93 5.20
C ARG A 186 -20.03 -0.43 5.28
N GLY A 187 -20.27 0.26 4.17
CA GLY A 187 -20.19 1.71 4.07
C GLY A 187 -18.78 2.23 3.80
N TYR A 188 -17.83 1.34 3.51
CA TYR A 188 -16.44 1.72 3.21
C TYR A 188 -15.86 0.88 2.07
N ILE A 189 -15.00 1.51 1.27
CA ILE A 189 -14.14 0.86 0.29
C ILE A 189 -12.73 1.44 0.43
N PHE A 190 -11.72 0.71 -0.01
CA PHE A 190 -10.34 1.16 0.00
C PHE A 190 -9.91 1.43 -1.44
N VAL A 191 -9.16 2.50 -1.62
CA VAL A 191 -8.55 2.86 -2.90
C VAL A 191 -7.06 2.97 -2.71
N GLU A 192 -6.31 2.17 -3.44
CA GLU A 192 -4.87 2.27 -3.49
C GLU A 192 -4.47 3.29 -4.55
N ALA A 193 -3.71 4.29 -4.16
CA ALA A 193 -3.27 5.37 -5.02
C ALA A 193 -1.91 5.91 -4.59
N SER A 194 -1.20 6.58 -5.51
CA SER A 194 0.07 7.24 -5.22
C SER A 194 -0.08 8.43 -4.27
N ALA A 195 -1.20 9.17 -4.35
CA ALA A 195 -1.44 10.33 -3.49
C ALA A 195 -2.94 10.62 -3.27
N LEU A 196 -3.24 11.30 -2.15
CA LEU A 196 -4.60 11.66 -1.76
C LEU A 196 -5.33 12.49 -2.83
N HIS A 197 -4.65 13.45 -3.44
CA HIS A 197 -5.28 14.35 -4.41
C HIS A 197 -5.76 13.61 -5.68
N HIS A 198 -5.14 12.50 -6.05
CA HIS A 198 -5.63 11.64 -7.13
C HIS A 198 -6.96 10.97 -6.77
N VAL A 199 -7.10 10.53 -5.52
CA VAL A 199 -8.36 9.98 -5.01
C VAL A 199 -9.44 11.06 -4.94
N GLU A 200 -9.11 12.25 -4.46
CA GLU A 200 -10.04 13.38 -4.40
C GLU A 200 -10.51 13.81 -5.80
N LYS A 201 -9.62 13.83 -6.77
CA LYS A 201 -9.95 14.07 -8.17
C LYS A 201 -10.84 12.96 -8.74
N LEU A 202 -10.54 11.70 -8.47
CA LEU A 202 -11.34 10.53 -8.88
C LEU A 202 -12.80 10.64 -8.42
N ILE A 203 -13.01 11.02 -7.16
CA ILE A 203 -14.36 11.13 -6.59
C ILE A 203 -15.07 12.47 -6.90
N GLY A 204 -14.37 13.38 -7.59
CA GLY A 204 -14.94 14.68 -8.00
C GLY A 204 -15.04 15.69 -6.86
N MET A 205 -14.14 15.65 -5.87
CA MET A 205 -14.05 16.66 -4.81
C MET A 205 -13.16 17.85 -5.20
N VAL A 206 -12.20 17.62 -6.10
CA VAL A 206 -11.25 18.63 -6.56
C VAL A 206 -11.30 18.74 -8.08
N GLY A 207 -11.41 19.95 -8.59
CA GLY A 207 -11.45 20.24 -10.03
C GLY A 207 -12.87 20.34 -10.60
N MET A 208 -13.05 21.26 -11.57
CA MET A 208 -14.36 21.53 -12.21
C MET A 208 -14.74 20.54 -13.33
N THR A 209 -13.91 19.52 -13.58
CA THR A 209 -14.02 18.65 -14.76
C THR A 209 -14.68 17.30 -14.51
N THR A 210 -14.90 16.93 -13.26
CA THR A 210 -15.50 15.64 -12.91
C THR A 210 -16.76 15.80 -12.06
N THR A 211 -17.81 15.09 -12.44
CA THR A 211 -19.01 15.00 -11.61
C THR A 211 -18.70 14.17 -10.36
N ARG A 212 -19.28 14.56 -9.23
CA ARG A 212 -19.12 13.84 -7.98
C ARG A 212 -19.54 12.37 -8.11
N LEU A 213 -18.75 11.48 -7.56
CA LEU A 213 -19.02 10.05 -7.53
C LEU A 213 -20.30 9.78 -6.71
N LYS A 214 -21.27 9.11 -7.33
CA LYS A 214 -22.55 8.79 -6.65
C LYS A 214 -22.30 7.86 -5.48
N ASN A 215 -23.09 8.01 -4.42
CA ASN A 215 -23.02 7.20 -3.21
C ASN A 215 -21.66 7.21 -2.48
N CYS A 216 -20.68 7.98 -2.94
CA CYS A 216 -19.43 8.25 -2.23
C CYS A 216 -19.57 9.57 -1.46
N ARG A 217 -19.37 9.53 -0.13
CA ARG A 217 -19.59 10.69 0.74
C ARG A 217 -18.32 11.53 0.90
N LYS A 218 -17.22 10.88 1.25
CA LYS A 218 -15.92 11.54 1.46
C LYS A 218 -14.78 10.54 1.50
N VAL A 219 -13.56 11.04 1.33
CA VAL A 219 -12.33 10.36 1.74
C VAL A 219 -12.15 10.58 3.24
N LEU A 220 -11.79 9.55 3.99
CA LEU A 220 -11.40 9.71 5.39
C LEU A 220 -9.98 10.29 5.47
N PRO A 221 -9.69 11.09 6.49
CA PRO A 221 -8.33 11.61 6.68
C PRO A 221 -7.34 10.49 7.01
N GLY A 222 -6.11 10.63 6.51
CA GLY A 222 -5.03 9.65 6.71
C GLY A 222 -5.06 8.50 5.71
N VAL A 223 -4.11 7.59 5.89
CA VAL A 223 -3.95 6.35 5.11
C VAL A 223 -4.25 5.16 6.00
N SER A 224 -4.77 4.09 5.41
CA SER A 224 -4.97 2.84 6.15
C SER A 224 -3.69 2.01 6.09
N PRO A 225 -3.15 1.57 7.23
CA PRO A 225 -2.07 0.59 7.23
C PRO A 225 -2.49 -0.68 6.48
N LEU A 226 -1.57 -1.25 5.69
CA LEU A 226 -1.86 -2.45 4.91
C LEU A 226 -2.29 -3.62 5.81
N GLU A 227 -1.59 -3.81 6.92
CA GLU A 227 -1.88 -4.86 7.90
C GLU A 227 -3.31 -4.79 8.44
N ASN A 228 -3.77 -3.58 8.78
CA ASN A 228 -5.14 -3.35 9.22
C ASN A 228 -6.14 -3.64 8.09
N THR A 229 -5.77 -3.29 6.85
CA THR A 229 -6.64 -3.50 5.69
C THR A 229 -6.77 -4.97 5.33
N LEU A 230 -5.69 -5.75 5.43
CA LEU A 230 -5.72 -7.20 5.19
C LEU A 230 -6.71 -7.91 6.10
N SER A 231 -6.79 -7.54 7.37
CA SER A 231 -7.77 -8.11 8.31
C SER A 231 -9.23 -7.90 7.88
N TYR A 232 -9.51 -6.87 7.07
CA TYR A 232 -10.84 -6.60 6.50
C TYR A 232 -11.09 -7.35 5.18
N LEU A 233 -10.05 -7.85 4.53
CA LEU A 233 -10.14 -8.63 3.29
C LEU A 233 -10.22 -10.13 3.56
N GLU A 234 -9.75 -10.59 4.72
CA GLU A 234 -9.86 -11.99 5.11
C GLU A 234 -11.33 -12.35 5.29
N PRO A 235 -11.79 -13.43 4.64
CA PRO A 235 -13.15 -13.93 4.85
C PRO A 235 -13.28 -14.40 6.31
N LYS A 236 -14.04 -13.66 7.11
CA LYS A 236 -14.43 -14.16 8.43
C LYS A 236 -15.56 -15.14 8.22
N ALA A 237 -15.39 -16.36 8.70
CA ALA A 237 -16.47 -17.34 8.73
C ALA A 237 -17.69 -16.71 9.42
N ALA A 238 -18.89 -16.93 8.87
CA ALA A 238 -20.14 -16.38 9.44
C ALA A 238 -20.35 -16.83 10.90
N THR A 239 -19.68 -17.91 11.29
CA THR A 239 -19.66 -18.48 12.65
C THR A 239 -18.55 -17.92 13.54
N ALA A 240 -17.70 -17.02 13.04
CA ALA A 240 -16.57 -16.47 13.81
C ALA A 240 -17.06 -15.75 15.08
N GLY A 241 -16.55 -16.17 16.23
CA GLY A 241 -16.93 -15.62 17.53
C GLY A 241 -18.22 -16.20 18.11
N ILE A 242 -18.81 -17.22 17.48
CA ILE A 242 -19.94 -17.98 18.03
C ILE A 242 -19.41 -19.29 18.58
N GLU A 243 -19.55 -19.49 19.89
CA GLU A 243 -19.11 -20.70 20.58
C GLU A 243 -20.31 -21.52 21.07
N GLU A 244 -20.13 -22.82 21.23
CA GLU A 244 -21.13 -23.68 21.83
C GLU A 244 -21.45 -23.22 23.27
N GLY A 245 -22.74 -23.11 23.57
CA GLY A 245 -23.24 -22.63 24.87
C GLY A 245 -23.54 -21.11 24.91
N CYS A 246 -23.09 -20.33 23.95
CA CYS A 246 -23.40 -18.90 23.85
C CYS A 246 -24.93 -18.68 23.66
N ILE A 247 -25.41 -17.56 24.18
CA ILE A 247 -26.77 -17.08 23.93
C ILE A 247 -26.69 -16.03 22.82
N ILE A 248 -27.47 -16.26 21.75
CA ILE A 248 -27.55 -15.38 20.60
C ILE A 248 -28.96 -14.87 20.38
N GLU A 249 -29.13 -13.74 19.72
CA GLU A 249 -30.40 -13.23 19.23
C GLU A 249 -30.51 -13.48 17.73
N ILE A 250 -31.62 -14.04 17.28
CA ILE A 250 -31.88 -14.31 15.87
C ILE A 250 -32.28 -13.02 15.16
N SER A 251 -31.47 -12.56 14.23
CA SER A 251 -31.63 -11.27 13.54
C SER A 251 -32.60 -11.31 12.35
N GLY A 252 -32.98 -12.53 11.87
CA GLY A 252 -33.81 -12.67 10.67
C GLY A 252 -34.61 -13.96 10.64
N GLY A 253 -35.53 -14.07 9.69
CA GLY A 253 -36.39 -15.25 9.50
C GLY A 253 -37.59 -15.30 10.43
N ALA A 254 -38.23 -16.51 10.54
CA ALA A 254 -39.45 -16.74 11.32
C ALA A 254 -39.27 -16.54 12.83
N PHE A 255 -38.03 -16.63 13.31
CA PHE A 255 -37.68 -16.54 14.74
C PHE A 255 -36.96 -15.24 15.10
N LYS A 256 -37.07 -14.22 14.25
CA LYS A 256 -36.43 -12.91 14.46
C LYS A 256 -36.77 -12.31 15.82
N GLY A 257 -35.73 -11.89 16.55
CA GLY A 257 -35.86 -11.28 17.88
C GLY A 257 -35.93 -12.28 19.03
N GLN A 258 -35.90 -13.59 18.74
CA GLN A 258 -35.84 -14.60 19.79
C GLN A 258 -34.41 -14.89 20.21
N SER A 259 -34.22 -15.14 21.50
CA SER A 259 -32.96 -15.60 22.04
C SER A 259 -32.86 -17.13 21.95
N ALA A 260 -31.69 -17.61 21.58
CA ALA A 260 -31.43 -19.04 21.45
C ALA A 260 -30.05 -19.38 22.02
N ARG A 261 -29.89 -20.61 22.52
CA ARG A 261 -28.61 -21.14 22.95
C ARG A 261 -27.97 -21.90 21.80
N VAL A 262 -26.68 -21.63 21.54
CA VAL A 262 -25.89 -22.37 20.56
C VAL A 262 -25.56 -23.74 21.08
N ILE A 263 -26.03 -24.80 20.37
CA ILE A 263 -25.77 -26.19 20.70
C ILE A 263 -24.54 -26.71 19.95
N ARG A 264 -24.38 -26.30 18.69
CA ARG A 264 -23.31 -26.78 17.84
C ARG A 264 -22.94 -25.74 16.79
N VAL A 265 -21.66 -25.58 16.55
CA VAL A 265 -21.10 -24.79 15.46
C VAL A 265 -20.46 -25.72 14.44
N THR A 266 -20.83 -25.60 13.16
CA THR A 266 -20.26 -26.36 12.05
C THR A 266 -19.55 -25.39 11.13
N GLU A 267 -18.27 -25.11 11.43
CA GLU A 267 -17.46 -24.13 10.71
C GLU A 267 -17.38 -24.40 9.20
N SER A 268 -17.24 -25.68 8.80
CA SER A 268 -17.12 -26.07 7.38
C SER A 268 -18.36 -25.79 6.54
N LYS A 269 -19.51 -25.59 7.16
CA LYS A 269 -20.79 -25.26 6.50
C LYS A 269 -21.30 -23.87 6.85
N GLU A 270 -20.59 -23.15 7.72
CA GLU A 270 -21.02 -21.86 8.28
C GLU A 270 -22.43 -21.92 8.92
N GLU A 271 -22.75 -23.07 9.54
CA GLU A 271 -24.06 -23.34 10.15
C GLU A 271 -23.94 -23.40 11.67
N VAL A 272 -24.94 -22.85 12.35
CA VAL A 272 -25.10 -22.91 13.80
C VAL A 272 -26.40 -23.59 14.15
N THR A 273 -26.32 -24.65 14.93
CA THR A 273 -27.52 -25.29 15.49
C THR A 273 -27.86 -24.65 16.82
N VAL A 274 -29.08 -24.18 16.97
CA VAL A 274 -29.53 -23.47 18.17
C VAL A 274 -30.77 -24.10 18.79
N GLU A 275 -30.88 -23.98 20.10
CA GLU A 275 -32.05 -24.30 20.88
C GLU A 275 -32.74 -22.98 21.29
N LEU A 276 -33.99 -22.84 20.86
CA LEU A 276 -34.81 -21.69 21.24
C LEU A 276 -35.16 -21.77 22.72
N PHE A 277 -35.03 -20.68 23.45
CA PHE A 277 -35.64 -20.61 24.76
C PHE A 277 -37.18 -20.59 24.57
N GLU A 278 -37.89 -21.58 25.11
CA GLU A 278 -39.32 -21.54 25.11
C GLU A 278 -39.76 -20.22 25.75
N ALA A 279 -40.47 -19.40 24.99
CA ALA A 279 -41.19 -18.29 25.54
C ALA A 279 -42.18 -18.87 26.51
N ALA A 280 -42.03 -18.63 27.82
CA ALA A 280 -43.07 -18.92 28.78
C ALA A 280 -44.32 -18.16 28.30
N VAL A 281 -45.22 -18.86 27.67
CA VAL A 281 -46.54 -18.31 27.33
C VAL A 281 -47.22 -18.00 28.66
N PRO A 282 -47.61 -16.72 28.93
CA PRO A 282 -48.30 -16.38 30.16
C PRO A 282 -49.68 -17.03 30.23
#